data_3874e8103b7c528176e8356c954b5a1b
#
_entry.id   3874e8103b7c528176e8356c954b5a1b
#
_cell.length_a   1.000
_cell.length_b   1.000
_cell.length_c   1.000
_cell.angle_alpha   90.00
_cell.angle_beta   90.00
_cell.angle_gamma   90.00
#
_symmetry.space_group_name_H-M   'P 1'
#
loop_
_entity.id
_entity.type
_entity.pdbx_description
1 polymer ?
#
loop_
_entity_poly.entity_id
_entity_poly.type
_entity_poly.pdbx_seq_one_letter_code
_entity_poly.pdbx_strand_id
1 'polypeptide(L)'
;VEAQAVAQAYSDTMLGEKQTLVGNAIAQKCEETLFNYSHLAVADAEAHVVTPAFSNIVEANTLMSGLGFESGGLSGAHAIHDGLTILEETHDLTHGEKVAYGTLTQLMLEGADQERYNKYFQFILSLGLPTTLADLHLENVTDEELLNAGKAACSEQDTMDRLPFKVTPDDVAQALRAVDAYTKQYLNSHHCHHSQM
;
A
#
# COMPACT_ATOMS: atom_id res chain seq x y z
N VAL A 1 5.23 -3.89 -1.13
CA VAL A 1 6.42 -4.74 -1.33
C VAL A 1 7.33 -4.20 -2.45
N GLU A 2 6.87 -3.84 -3.65
CA GLU A 2 7.73 -3.31 -4.72
C GLU A 2 8.04 -1.82 -4.54
N ALA A 3 7.10 -1.02 -4.07
CA ALA A 3 7.37 0.33 -3.58
C ALA A 3 8.42 0.28 -2.45
N GLN A 4 8.34 -0.72 -1.61
CA GLN A 4 9.35 -1.10 -0.64
C GLN A 4 10.68 -1.51 -1.31
N ALA A 5 10.69 -2.25 -2.43
CA ALA A 5 11.91 -2.68 -3.10
C ALA A 5 12.69 -1.51 -3.76
N VAL A 6 12.03 -0.47 -4.24
CA VAL A 6 12.70 0.75 -4.75
C VAL A 6 13.27 1.58 -3.60
N ALA A 7 12.52 1.76 -2.54
CA ALA A 7 13.03 2.39 -1.32
C ALA A 7 14.16 1.55 -0.70
N GLN A 8 14.04 0.25 -0.75
CA GLN A 8 14.99 -0.73 -0.26
C GLN A 8 16.38 -0.61 -0.90
N ALA A 9 16.52 -0.23 -2.15
CA ALA A 9 17.84 -0.08 -2.78
C ALA A 9 18.71 0.99 -2.10
N TYR A 10 18.12 1.87 -1.29
CA TYR A 10 18.78 3.05 -0.73
C TYR A 10 18.59 3.24 0.78
N SER A 11 17.64 2.54 1.41
CA SER A 11 17.31 2.70 2.83
C SER A 11 18.00 1.66 3.73
N ASP A 12 18.11 2.00 5.00
CA ASP A 12 18.58 1.07 6.02
C ASP A 12 17.43 0.15 6.49
N THR A 13 17.80 -1.03 7.00
CA THR A 13 16.84 -1.95 7.64
C THR A 13 16.28 -1.35 8.94
N MET A 14 15.32 -2.04 9.57
CA MET A 14 14.77 -1.60 10.87
C MET A 14 15.82 -1.50 11.98
N LEU A 15 16.92 -2.22 11.86
CA LEU A 15 18.06 -2.19 12.79
C LEU A 15 19.15 -1.20 12.38
N GLY A 16 18.96 -0.42 11.32
CA GLY A 16 19.95 0.54 10.82
C GLY A 16 21.07 -0.08 10.00
N GLU A 17 20.94 -1.34 9.58
CA GLU A 17 21.90 -2.06 8.77
C GLU A 17 21.53 -1.95 7.28
N LYS A 18 22.50 -2.19 6.40
CA LYS A 18 22.24 -2.21 4.95
C LYS A 18 21.47 -3.45 4.54
N GLN A 19 20.61 -3.27 3.56
CA GLN A 19 19.83 -4.35 2.99
C GLN A 19 20.70 -5.42 2.36
N THR A 20 20.22 -6.66 2.42
CA THR A 20 20.88 -7.81 1.86
C THR A 20 20.22 -8.26 0.55
N LEU A 21 20.99 -8.94 -0.32
CA LEU A 21 20.44 -9.58 -1.51
C LEU A 21 19.35 -10.60 -1.17
N VAL A 22 19.48 -11.28 -0.04
CA VAL A 22 18.48 -12.26 0.44
C VAL A 22 17.21 -11.54 0.86
N GLY A 23 17.30 -10.44 1.63
CA GLY A 23 16.13 -9.65 2.02
C GLY A 23 15.35 -9.15 0.80
N ASN A 24 16.05 -8.63 -0.20
CA ASN A 24 15.42 -8.19 -1.45
C ASN A 24 14.77 -9.36 -2.21
N ALA A 25 15.43 -10.51 -2.29
CA ALA A 25 14.88 -11.69 -2.96
C ALA A 25 13.62 -12.21 -2.24
N ILE A 26 13.57 -12.18 -0.90
CA ILE A 26 12.39 -12.54 -0.13
C ILE A 26 11.25 -11.56 -0.41
N ALA A 27 11.50 -10.25 -0.39
CA ALA A 27 10.50 -9.23 -0.67
C ALA A 27 9.91 -9.37 -2.09
N GLN A 28 10.76 -9.58 -3.10
CA GLN A 28 10.32 -9.82 -4.48
C GLN A 28 9.49 -11.10 -4.59
N LYS A 29 9.91 -12.18 -3.91
CA LYS A 29 9.15 -13.44 -3.92
C LYS A 29 7.81 -13.32 -3.20
N CYS A 30 7.76 -12.57 -2.13
CA CYS A 30 6.51 -12.24 -1.44
C CYS A 30 5.54 -11.52 -2.39
N GLU A 31 6.00 -10.46 -3.06
CA GLU A 31 5.20 -9.74 -4.04
C GLU A 31 4.69 -10.65 -5.17
N GLU A 32 5.59 -11.38 -5.82
CA GLU A 32 5.23 -12.32 -6.89
C GLU A 32 4.15 -13.32 -6.42
N THR A 33 4.28 -13.82 -5.19
CA THR A 33 3.33 -14.76 -4.61
C THR A 33 1.96 -14.12 -4.40
N LEU A 34 1.91 -12.89 -3.90
CA LEU A 34 0.67 -12.14 -3.74
C LEU A 34 -0.04 -11.92 -5.08
N PHE A 35 0.67 -11.41 -6.09
CA PHE A 35 0.07 -11.19 -7.40
C PHE A 35 -0.44 -12.47 -8.08
N ASN A 36 0.26 -13.60 -7.90
CA ASN A 36 -0.10 -14.85 -8.56
C ASN A 36 -1.24 -15.61 -7.88
N TYR A 37 -1.38 -15.50 -6.56
CA TYR A 37 -2.25 -16.41 -5.81
C TYR A 37 -3.34 -15.77 -4.97
N SER A 38 -3.35 -14.43 -4.75
CA SER A 38 -4.30 -13.80 -3.84
C SER A 38 -5.76 -14.06 -4.23
N HIS A 39 -6.13 -13.94 -5.50
CA HIS A 39 -7.51 -14.18 -5.92
C HIS A 39 -7.97 -15.62 -5.70
N LEU A 40 -7.08 -16.58 -5.97
CA LEU A 40 -7.37 -18.00 -5.71
C LEU A 40 -7.50 -18.26 -4.20
N ALA A 41 -6.61 -17.67 -3.41
CA ALA A 41 -6.65 -17.83 -1.96
C ALA A 41 -7.88 -17.19 -1.31
N VAL A 42 -8.38 -16.06 -1.84
CA VAL A 42 -9.65 -15.46 -1.40
C VAL A 42 -10.80 -16.42 -1.68
N ALA A 43 -10.89 -16.97 -2.89
CA ALA A 43 -11.93 -17.94 -3.24
C ALA A 43 -11.83 -19.22 -2.38
N ASP A 44 -10.62 -19.69 -2.09
CA ASP A 44 -10.39 -20.84 -1.19
C ASP A 44 -10.88 -20.54 0.23
N ALA A 45 -10.60 -19.33 0.75
CA ALA A 45 -11.04 -18.91 2.07
C ALA A 45 -12.58 -18.84 2.16
N GLU A 46 -13.24 -18.26 1.15
CA GLU A 46 -14.70 -18.19 1.06
C GLU A 46 -15.34 -19.59 0.99
N ALA A 47 -14.70 -20.50 0.26
CA ALA A 47 -15.13 -21.90 0.16
C ALA A 47 -14.76 -22.77 1.38
N HIS A 48 -14.01 -22.22 2.34
CA HIS A 48 -13.47 -22.95 3.52
C HIS A 48 -12.63 -24.17 3.14
N VAL A 49 -11.80 -24.04 2.10
CA VAL A 49 -10.89 -25.09 1.64
C VAL A 49 -9.43 -24.64 1.70
N VAL A 50 -8.52 -25.60 1.75
CA VAL A 50 -7.07 -25.34 1.73
C VAL A 50 -6.49 -25.93 0.46
N THR A 51 -6.05 -25.06 -0.43
CA THR A 51 -5.32 -25.43 -1.65
C THR A 51 -3.85 -25.01 -1.58
N PRO A 52 -3.01 -25.41 -2.54
CA PRO A 52 -1.66 -24.86 -2.65
C PRO A 52 -1.61 -23.33 -2.77
N ALA A 53 -2.59 -22.70 -3.43
CA ALA A 53 -2.67 -21.24 -3.55
C ALA A 53 -2.88 -20.59 -2.18
N PHE A 54 -3.83 -21.10 -1.39
CA PHE A 54 -4.05 -20.64 -0.02
C PHE A 54 -2.80 -20.82 0.85
N SER A 55 -2.14 -21.98 0.78
CA SER A 55 -0.90 -22.25 1.53
C SER A 55 0.23 -21.30 1.16
N ASN A 56 0.39 -20.97 -0.13
CA ASN A 56 1.39 -20.02 -0.60
C ASN A 56 1.13 -18.60 -0.06
N ILE A 57 -0.13 -18.17 0.02
CA ILE A 57 -0.49 -16.87 0.60
C ILE A 57 -0.25 -16.84 2.11
N VAL A 58 -0.55 -17.92 2.82
CA VAL A 58 -0.24 -18.02 4.25
C VAL A 58 1.28 -17.92 4.49
N GLU A 59 2.10 -18.59 3.68
CA GLU A 59 3.56 -18.50 3.76
C GLU A 59 4.04 -17.07 3.44
N ALA A 60 3.52 -16.44 2.39
CA ALA A 60 3.85 -15.07 2.04
C ALA A 60 3.53 -14.08 3.17
N ASN A 61 2.34 -14.19 3.76
CA ASN A 61 1.88 -13.28 4.80
C ASN A 61 2.55 -13.49 6.17
N THR A 62 2.99 -14.70 6.48
CA THR A 62 3.54 -15.01 7.81
C THR A 62 5.07 -15.05 7.79
N LEU A 63 5.67 -15.77 6.86
CA LEU A 63 7.12 -15.99 6.82
C LEU A 63 7.84 -14.96 5.95
N MET A 64 7.43 -14.81 4.68
CA MET A 64 8.12 -13.91 3.75
C MET A 64 7.92 -12.44 4.14
N SER A 65 6.74 -12.06 4.60
CA SER A 65 6.46 -10.70 5.08
C SER A 65 7.32 -10.37 6.31
N GLY A 66 7.38 -11.26 7.31
CA GLY A 66 8.19 -11.06 8.52
C GLY A 66 9.68 -10.93 8.21
N LEU A 67 10.25 -11.89 7.47
CA LEU A 67 11.66 -11.85 7.09
C LEU A 67 11.99 -10.69 6.16
N GLY A 68 11.09 -10.37 5.24
CA GLY A 68 11.24 -9.23 4.32
C GLY A 68 11.20 -7.89 5.06
N PHE A 69 10.33 -7.75 6.04
CA PHE A 69 10.26 -6.57 6.90
C PHE A 69 11.54 -6.37 7.71
N GLU A 70 12.02 -7.40 8.39
CA GLU A 70 13.23 -7.29 9.22
C GLU A 70 14.49 -7.04 8.37
N SER A 71 14.60 -7.69 7.21
CA SER A 71 15.79 -7.64 6.36
C SER A 71 15.77 -6.53 5.31
N GLY A 72 14.61 -5.93 5.05
CA GLY A 72 14.38 -4.91 4.03
C GLY A 72 13.88 -3.58 4.57
N GLY A 73 13.33 -3.55 5.78
CA GLY A 73 12.73 -2.36 6.38
C GLY A 73 11.35 -2.02 5.83
N LEU A 74 10.82 -0.90 6.31
CA LEU A 74 9.56 -0.27 5.89
C LEU A 74 9.87 1.11 5.30
N SER A 75 8.90 1.71 4.60
CA SER A 75 9.05 3.05 4.05
C SER A 75 7.69 3.78 3.95
N GLY A 76 7.49 4.62 2.95
CA GLY A 76 6.36 5.52 2.82
C GLY A 76 4.98 4.91 3.03
N ALA A 77 4.70 3.70 2.52
CA ALA A 77 3.38 3.08 2.68
C ALA A 77 3.00 2.85 4.15
N HIS A 78 3.96 2.47 4.99
CA HIS A 78 3.74 2.30 6.42
C HIS A 78 3.70 3.64 7.16
N ALA A 79 4.55 4.59 6.79
CA ALA A 79 4.48 5.94 7.31
C ALA A 79 3.12 6.59 7.04
N ILE A 80 2.56 6.39 5.83
CA ILE A 80 1.22 6.87 5.48
C ILE A 80 0.15 6.15 6.30
N HIS A 81 0.27 4.82 6.50
CA HIS A 81 -0.62 4.09 7.41
C HIS A 81 -0.61 4.72 8.80
N ASP A 82 0.57 4.97 9.38
CA ASP A 82 0.69 5.55 10.72
C ASP A 82 0.11 6.98 10.75
N GLY A 83 0.33 7.76 9.69
CA GLY A 83 -0.32 9.05 9.50
C GLY A 83 -1.85 8.97 9.46
N LEU A 84 -2.42 7.96 8.80
CA LEU A 84 -3.87 7.76 8.75
C LEU A 84 -4.44 7.33 10.10
N THR A 85 -3.67 6.68 10.96
CA THR A 85 -4.15 6.23 12.29
C THR A 85 -4.49 7.35 13.26
N ILE A 86 -4.06 8.59 13.01
CA ILE A 86 -4.47 9.73 13.85
C ILE A 86 -5.91 10.17 13.58
N LEU A 87 -6.52 9.71 12.49
CA LEU A 87 -7.90 10.01 12.11
C LEU A 87 -8.83 8.95 12.71
N GLU A 88 -9.72 9.36 13.63
CA GLU A 88 -10.59 8.45 14.38
C GLU A 88 -11.44 7.56 13.46
N GLU A 89 -11.89 8.09 12.34
CA GLU A 89 -12.73 7.40 11.36
C GLU A 89 -12.05 6.14 10.79
N THR A 90 -10.71 6.09 10.80
CA THR A 90 -9.94 4.96 10.26
C THR A 90 -9.67 3.85 11.27
N HIS A 91 -10.09 4.00 12.54
CA HIS A 91 -9.73 3.08 13.61
C HIS A 91 -10.34 1.69 13.44
N ASP A 92 -11.51 1.57 12.81
CA ASP A 92 -12.16 0.28 12.53
C ASP A 92 -11.52 -0.48 11.35
N LEU A 93 -10.66 0.19 10.58
CA LEU A 93 -9.97 -0.43 9.45
C LEU A 93 -8.75 -1.22 9.93
N THR A 94 -8.51 -2.35 9.28
CA THR A 94 -7.33 -3.17 9.54
C THR A 94 -6.04 -2.46 9.10
N HIS A 95 -4.91 -2.91 9.64
CA HIS A 95 -3.59 -2.46 9.20
C HIS A 95 -3.39 -2.63 7.69
N GLY A 96 -3.76 -3.80 7.15
CA GLY A 96 -3.58 -4.12 5.73
C GLY A 96 -4.39 -3.21 4.80
N GLU A 97 -5.61 -2.84 5.17
CA GLU A 97 -6.43 -1.90 4.40
C GLU A 97 -5.77 -0.53 4.30
N LYS A 98 -5.29 0.00 5.42
CA LYS A 98 -4.59 1.30 5.43
C LYS A 98 -3.27 1.26 4.68
N VAL A 99 -2.49 0.16 4.81
CA VAL A 99 -1.23 -0.02 4.06
C VAL A 99 -1.48 -0.19 2.56
N ALA A 100 -2.58 -0.83 2.15
CA ALA A 100 -2.94 -0.93 0.74
C ALA A 100 -3.15 0.45 0.11
N TYR A 101 -3.92 1.32 0.77
CA TYR A 101 -4.08 2.72 0.34
C TYR A 101 -2.76 3.49 0.41
N GLY A 102 -1.98 3.28 1.46
CA GLY A 102 -0.63 3.84 1.63
C GLY A 102 0.32 3.45 0.50
N THR A 103 0.20 2.23 -0.02
CA THR A 103 0.99 1.76 -1.17
C THR A 103 0.66 2.56 -2.44
N LEU A 104 -0.62 2.79 -2.74
CA LEU A 104 -1.03 3.64 -3.86
C LEU A 104 -0.56 5.08 -3.68
N THR A 105 -0.65 5.60 -2.47
CA THR A 105 -0.19 6.94 -2.13
C THR A 105 1.33 7.08 -2.30
N GLN A 106 2.11 6.08 -1.85
CA GLN A 106 3.56 6.06 -2.06
C GLN A 106 3.92 6.05 -3.54
N LEU A 107 3.22 5.26 -4.37
CA LEU A 107 3.45 5.23 -5.81
C LEU A 107 3.19 6.59 -6.48
N MET A 108 2.20 7.36 -6.00
CA MET A 108 1.98 8.74 -6.44
C MET A 108 3.16 9.65 -6.04
N LEU A 109 3.66 9.54 -4.81
CA LEU A 109 4.82 10.31 -4.32
C LEU A 109 6.11 9.98 -5.10
N GLU A 110 6.29 8.71 -5.50
CA GLU A 110 7.42 8.26 -6.31
C GLU A 110 7.35 8.75 -7.77
N GLY A 111 6.21 9.27 -8.21
CA GLY A 111 5.99 9.60 -9.61
C GLY A 111 6.00 8.35 -10.51
N ALA A 112 5.46 7.24 -10.01
CA ALA A 112 5.36 6.00 -10.77
C ALA A 112 4.68 6.24 -12.12
N ASP A 113 5.18 5.60 -13.17
CA ASP A 113 4.51 5.65 -14.46
C ASP A 113 3.14 4.95 -14.40
N GLN A 114 2.32 5.22 -15.42
CA GLN A 114 0.94 4.73 -15.45
C GLN A 114 0.85 3.20 -15.45
N GLU A 115 1.78 2.51 -16.08
CA GLU A 115 1.79 1.04 -16.14
C GLU A 115 2.03 0.45 -14.75
N ARG A 116 3.07 0.93 -14.07
CA ARG A 116 3.42 0.51 -12.71
C ARG A 116 2.30 0.85 -11.73
N TYR A 117 1.77 2.08 -11.78
CA TYR A 117 0.66 2.48 -10.90
C TYR A 117 -0.56 1.59 -11.11
N ASN A 118 -0.97 1.38 -12.36
CA ASN A 118 -2.14 0.56 -12.71
C ASN A 118 -2.00 -0.90 -12.28
N LYS A 119 -0.81 -1.49 -12.33
CA LYS A 119 -0.56 -2.86 -11.87
C LYS A 119 -1.03 -3.03 -10.41
N TYR A 120 -0.61 -2.14 -9.52
CA TYR A 120 -0.99 -2.19 -8.10
C TYR A 120 -2.43 -1.74 -7.86
N PHE A 121 -2.84 -0.68 -8.52
CA PHE A 121 -4.20 -0.16 -8.41
C PHE A 121 -5.25 -1.20 -8.76
N GLN A 122 -5.12 -1.86 -9.91
CA GLN A 122 -6.07 -2.89 -10.33
C GLN A 122 -6.04 -4.11 -9.39
N PHE A 123 -4.87 -4.49 -8.91
CA PHE A 123 -4.73 -5.58 -7.95
C PHE A 123 -5.45 -5.25 -6.64
N ILE A 124 -5.20 -4.10 -6.05
CA ILE A 124 -5.82 -3.64 -4.80
C ILE A 124 -7.33 -3.51 -4.97
N LEU A 125 -7.78 -2.86 -6.05
CA LEU A 125 -9.20 -2.69 -6.38
C LEU A 125 -9.92 -4.03 -6.56
N SER A 126 -9.30 -4.99 -7.26
CA SER A 126 -9.90 -6.30 -7.55
C SER A 126 -10.02 -7.20 -6.32
N LEU A 127 -9.26 -6.94 -5.27
CA LEU A 127 -9.35 -7.60 -3.96
C LEU A 127 -10.34 -6.91 -3.01
N GLY A 128 -11.00 -5.83 -3.44
CA GLY A 128 -11.93 -5.07 -2.61
C GLY A 128 -11.26 -4.27 -1.49
N LEU A 129 -9.96 -4.00 -1.63
CA LEU A 129 -9.21 -3.17 -0.68
C LEU A 129 -9.43 -1.67 -0.96
N PRO A 130 -9.24 -0.79 0.04
CA PRO A 130 -9.47 0.65 -0.10
C PRO A 130 -8.67 1.29 -1.25
N THR A 131 -9.38 2.04 -2.09
CA THR A 131 -8.82 2.83 -3.20
C THR A 131 -9.37 4.26 -3.25
N THR A 132 -10.35 4.57 -2.39
CA THR A 132 -10.89 5.92 -2.23
C THR A 132 -10.80 6.37 -0.76
N LEU A 133 -10.89 7.67 -0.53
CA LEU A 133 -11.02 8.21 0.83
C LEU A 133 -12.32 7.74 1.50
N ALA A 134 -13.40 7.53 0.72
CA ALA A 134 -14.64 6.98 1.25
C ALA A 134 -14.46 5.53 1.76
N ASP A 135 -13.64 4.70 1.11
CA ASP A 135 -13.34 3.35 1.58
C ASP A 135 -12.55 3.37 2.92
N LEU A 136 -11.91 4.50 3.24
CA LEU A 136 -11.24 4.75 4.51
C LEU A 136 -12.14 5.46 5.54
N HIS A 137 -13.45 5.59 5.28
CA HIS A 137 -14.41 6.36 6.08
C HIS A 137 -14.09 7.87 6.15
N LEU A 138 -13.33 8.37 5.18
CA LEU A 138 -12.83 9.75 5.10
C LEU A 138 -13.52 10.56 3.99
N GLU A 139 -14.78 10.29 3.68
CA GLU A 139 -15.55 10.99 2.64
C GLU A 139 -15.70 12.50 2.92
N ASN A 140 -15.69 12.90 4.19
CA ASN A 140 -15.84 14.29 4.64
C ASN A 140 -14.53 14.90 5.15
N VAL A 141 -13.40 14.22 4.99
CA VAL A 141 -12.10 14.66 5.50
C VAL A 141 -11.70 16.02 4.93
N THR A 142 -11.25 16.91 5.79
CA THR A 142 -10.77 18.25 5.43
C THR A 142 -9.31 18.22 4.97
N ASP A 143 -8.87 19.28 4.28
CA ASP A 143 -7.48 19.43 3.90
C ASP A 143 -6.55 19.58 5.11
N GLU A 144 -7.05 20.18 6.20
CA GLU A 144 -6.30 20.31 7.45
C GLU A 144 -6.06 18.93 8.11
N GLU A 145 -7.06 18.05 8.14
CA GLU A 145 -6.94 16.70 8.67
C GLU A 145 -5.96 15.85 7.84
N LEU A 146 -6.05 15.92 6.51
CA LEU A 146 -5.07 15.24 5.64
C LEU A 146 -3.66 15.80 5.82
N LEU A 147 -3.51 17.12 6.00
CA LEU A 147 -2.22 17.71 6.31
C LEU A 147 -1.68 17.24 7.67
N ASN A 148 -2.55 17.07 8.66
CA ASN A 148 -2.15 16.54 9.96
C ASN A 148 -1.73 15.06 9.86
N ALA A 149 -2.44 14.25 9.08
CA ALA A 149 -2.01 12.88 8.74
C ALA A 149 -0.63 12.89 8.05
N GLY A 150 -0.41 13.81 7.11
CA GLY A 150 0.88 14.01 6.47
C GLY A 150 2.00 14.40 7.44
N LYS A 151 1.71 15.27 8.45
CA LYS A 151 2.68 15.61 9.50
C LYS A 151 3.05 14.41 10.36
N ALA A 152 2.09 13.56 10.70
CA ALA A 152 2.34 12.34 11.44
C ALA A 152 3.20 11.36 10.62
N ALA A 153 2.85 11.13 9.34
CA ALA A 153 3.60 10.29 8.42
C ALA A 153 5.05 10.77 8.18
N CYS A 154 5.29 12.07 8.26
CA CYS A 154 6.62 12.67 8.08
C CYS A 154 7.33 12.96 9.41
N SER A 155 6.90 12.36 10.52
CA SER A 155 7.57 12.52 11.80
C SER A 155 8.96 11.85 11.81
N GLU A 156 9.88 12.36 12.64
CA GLU A 156 11.24 11.80 12.78
C GLU A 156 11.26 10.35 13.30
N GLN A 157 10.14 9.86 13.83
CA GLN A 157 10.00 8.52 14.38
C GLN A 157 9.48 7.52 13.34
N ASP A 158 9.08 8.03 12.19
CA ASP A 158 8.46 7.23 11.14
C ASP A 158 9.45 6.90 9.99
N THR A 159 8.99 6.10 9.04
CA THR A 159 9.80 5.52 7.96
C THR A 159 9.75 6.29 6.64
N MET A 160 9.14 7.49 6.62
CA MET A 160 9.04 8.31 5.41
C MET A 160 10.42 8.78 4.90
N ASP A 161 11.35 9.03 5.80
CA ASP A 161 12.73 9.45 5.50
C ASP A 161 13.56 8.37 4.78
N ARG A 162 13.04 7.12 4.74
CA ARG A 162 13.65 6.01 4.00
C ARG A 162 13.35 6.01 2.51
N LEU A 163 12.51 6.91 2.04
CA LEU A 163 12.36 7.14 0.61
C LEU A 163 13.61 7.85 0.05
N PRO A 164 14.03 7.52 -1.20
CA PRO A 164 15.25 8.10 -1.79
C PRO A 164 15.09 9.58 -2.22
N PHE A 165 14.01 10.22 -1.82
CA PHE A 165 13.69 11.63 -2.08
C PHE A 165 12.96 12.22 -0.88
N LYS A 166 13.02 13.54 -0.78
CA LYS A 166 12.35 14.25 0.32
C LYS A 166 10.85 14.35 0.07
N VAL A 167 10.06 14.01 1.08
CA VAL A 167 8.60 14.14 1.11
C VAL A 167 8.22 15.13 2.21
N THR A 168 7.29 16.00 1.92
CA THR A 168 6.71 16.94 2.89
C THR A 168 5.30 16.50 3.31
N PRO A 169 4.80 16.96 4.47
CA PRO A 169 3.41 16.72 4.87
C PRO A 169 2.37 17.11 3.84
N ASP A 170 2.61 18.18 3.10
CA ASP A 170 1.73 18.66 2.04
C ASP A 170 1.74 17.72 0.82
N ASP A 171 2.91 17.18 0.46
CA ASP A 171 3.02 16.17 -0.60
C ASP A 171 2.20 14.92 -0.27
N VAL A 172 2.23 14.46 1.01
CA VAL A 172 1.42 13.33 1.47
C VAL A 172 -0.08 13.64 1.35
N ALA A 173 -0.51 14.82 1.84
CA ALA A 173 -1.92 15.21 1.77
C ALA A 173 -2.42 15.29 0.31
N GLN A 174 -1.61 15.84 -0.59
CA GLN A 174 -1.93 15.90 -2.01
C GLN A 174 -1.97 14.51 -2.66
N ALA A 175 -1.02 13.63 -2.33
CA ALA A 175 -0.99 12.27 -2.86
C ALA A 175 -2.19 11.44 -2.39
N LEU A 176 -2.63 11.56 -1.13
CA LEU A 176 -3.86 10.93 -0.63
C LEU A 176 -5.09 11.36 -1.46
N ARG A 177 -5.23 12.64 -1.76
CA ARG A 177 -6.30 13.14 -2.63
C ARG A 177 -6.15 12.69 -4.08
N ALA A 178 -4.92 12.58 -4.58
CA ALA A 178 -4.67 12.15 -5.96
C ALA A 178 -5.10 10.69 -6.18
N VAL A 179 -4.87 9.80 -5.22
CA VAL A 179 -5.36 8.41 -5.26
C VAL A 179 -6.88 8.36 -5.35
N ASP A 180 -7.57 9.11 -4.49
CA ASP A 180 -9.03 9.20 -4.47
C ASP A 180 -9.59 9.72 -5.82
N ALA A 181 -9.01 10.80 -6.31
CA ALA A 181 -9.41 11.41 -7.58
C ALA A 181 -9.19 10.45 -8.76
N TYR A 182 -8.05 9.77 -8.80
CA TYR A 182 -7.74 8.77 -9.82
C TYR A 182 -8.76 7.63 -9.83
N THR A 183 -9.06 7.08 -8.65
CA THR A 183 -10.03 6.00 -8.52
C THR A 183 -11.42 6.42 -8.98
N LYS A 184 -11.89 7.59 -8.55
CA LYS A 184 -13.19 8.13 -8.97
C LYS A 184 -13.27 8.33 -10.50
N GLN A 185 -12.21 8.84 -11.10
CA GLN A 185 -12.13 8.99 -12.56
C GLN A 185 -12.13 7.62 -13.27
N TYR A 186 -11.38 6.65 -12.77
CA TYR A 186 -11.32 5.30 -13.31
C TYR A 186 -12.69 4.62 -13.29
N LEU A 187 -13.37 4.64 -12.15
CA LEU A 187 -14.69 4.03 -11.99
C LEU A 187 -15.74 4.69 -12.89
N ASN A 188 -15.75 6.03 -12.98
CA ASN A 188 -16.66 6.76 -13.85
C ASN A 188 -16.46 6.41 -15.34
N SER A 189 -15.22 6.25 -15.79
CA SER A 189 -14.92 5.88 -17.17
C SER A 189 -15.38 4.46 -17.54
N HIS A 190 -15.38 3.54 -16.57
CA HIS A 190 -15.76 2.14 -16.79
C HIS A 190 -17.28 1.91 -16.60
N HIS A 191 -17.97 2.72 -15.79
CA HIS A 191 -19.45 2.66 -15.70
C HIS A 191 -20.16 3.15 -16.95
N CYS A 192 -19.60 4.10 -17.70
CA CYS A 192 -20.19 4.60 -18.96
C CYS A 192 -20.26 3.54 -20.06
N HIS A 193 -19.41 2.52 -20.05
CA HIS A 193 -19.41 1.47 -21.08
C HIS A 193 -20.47 0.37 -20.85
N HIS A 194 -20.96 0.18 -19.63
CA HIS A 194 -22.01 -0.82 -19.35
C HIS A 194 -23.45 -0.32 -19.54
N SER A 195 -23.65 0.98 -19.74
CA SER A 195 -25.00 1.55 -19.94
C SER A 195 -25.38 1.66 -21.43
N GLN A 196 -24.56 1.16 -22.37
CA GLN A 196 -24.78 1.23 -23.81
C GLN A 196 -24.90 -0.16 -24.48
N MET A 197 -25.05 -1.23 -23.73
CA MET A 197 -25.43 -2.56 -24.22
C MET A 197 -26.83 -2.93 -23.64
#